data_3539aca7cc976b46db3aec500e31594b
#
_entry.id   3539aca7cc976b46db3aec500e31594b
#
_cell.length_a   1.000
_cell.length_b   1.000
_cell.length_c   1.000
_cell.angle_alpha   90.00
_cell.angle_beta   90.00
_cell.angle_gamma   90.00
#
_symmetry.space_group_name_H-M   'P 1'
#
loop_
_entity.id
_entity.type
_entity.pdbx_description
1 polymer ?
#
loop_
_entity_poly.entity_id
_entity_poly.type
_entity_poly.pdbx_seq_one_letter_code
_entity_poly.pdbx_strand_id
1 'polypeptide(L)'
;MDIEEVAATLGINGRHVSMDSPLSEGEENTLIDVMENTNAEKTDGLLVHNESLKTEIDRSLKTLTERQKEVICFFFGIGVDHPMSLEDIGVKFSLTRERVRQIKDKAITKLKASNRCKILRTYLSY
;
A
#
# COMPACT_ATOMS: atom_id res chain seq x y z
N MET A 1 3.59 26.08 41.10
CA MET A 1 2.70 26.05 39.94
C MET A 1 3.26 27.02 38.93
N ASP A 2 3.77 26.52 37.82
CA ASP A 2 4.34 27.35 36.78
C ASP A 2 3.26 28.08 35.99
N ILE A 3 3.55 29.31 35.55
CA ILE A 3 2.62 30.13 34.78
C ILE A 3 2.19 29.42 33.48
N GLU A 4 3.07 28.61 32.91
CA GLU A 4 2.79 27.80 31.72
C GLU A 4 1.77 26.68 31.97
N GLU A 5 1.79 26.02 33.14
CA GLU A 5 0.80 25.01 33.53
C GLU A 5 -0.59 25.61 33.74
N VAL A 6 -0.65 26.82 34.29
CA VAL A 6 -1.90 27.54 34.50
C VAL A 6 -2.50 28.00 33.14
N ALA A 7 -1.66 28.46 32.22
CA ALA A 7 -2.08 28.87 30.89
C ALA A 7 -2.60 27.66 30.07
N ALA A 8 -1.93 26.50 30.18
CA ALA A 8 -2.37 25.26 29.52
C ALA A 8 -3.72 24.76 30.08
N THR A 9 -3.93 24.83 31.41
CA THR A 9 -5.20 24.41 32.04
C THR A 9 -6.36 25.38 31.73
N LEU A 10 -6.10 26.66 31.62
CA LEU A 10 -7.09 27.64 31.19
C LEU A 10 -7.50 27.48 29.72
N GLY A 11 -6.55 27.04 28.86
CA GLY A 11 -6.83 26.76 27.45
C GLY A 11 -7.75 25.54 27.24
N ILE A 12 -7.74 24.58 28.19
CA ILE A 12 -8.59 23.36 28.14
C ILE A 12 -10.03 23.65 28.58
N ASN A 13 -10.27 24.75 29.25
CA ASN A 13 -11.58 25.14 29.76
C ASN A 13 -12.50 25.75 28.65
N GLY A 14 -12.32 25.28 27.41
CA GLY A 14 -13.20 25.59 26.28
C GLY A 14 -14.62 25.09 26.56
N ARG A 15 -15.62 25.89 26.19
CA ARG A 15 -17.04 25.54 26.30
C ARG A 15 -17.30 24.22 25.61
N HIS A 16 -17.63 23.18 26.35
CA HIS A 16 -18.03 21.90 25.78
C HIS A 16 -19.38 22.11 25.06
N VAL A 17 -19.41 21.84 23.77
CA VAL A 17 -20.62 21.86 22.95
C VAL A 17 -21.04 20.41 22.73
N SER A 18 -22.32 20.10 22.95
CA SER A 18 -22.85 18.77 22.63
C SER A 18 -22.83 18.57 21.12
N MET A 19 -22.38 17.38 20.66
CA MET A 19 -22.41 17.04 19.25
C MET A 19 -23.85 16.87 18.71
N ASP A 20 -24.79 16.54 19.59
CA ASP A 20 -26.23 16.43 19.27
C ASP A 20 -26.97 17.78 19.37
N SER A 21 -26.27 18.89 19.64
CA SER A 21 -26.90 20.19 19.64
C SER A 21 -27.27 20.63 18.22
N PRO A 22 -28.47 21.23 18.01
CA PRO A 22 -28.84 21.75 16.71
C PRO A 22 -27.90 22.89 16.30
N LEU A 23 -27.59 23.01 15.02
CA LEU A 23 -26.72 24.06 14.47
C LEU A 23 -27.33 25.45 14.64
N SER A 24 -28.65 25.55 14.47
CA SER A 24 -29.43 26.77 14.63
C SER A 24 -30.76 26.43 15.30
N GLU A 25 -31.35 27.42 15.99
CA GLU A 25 -32.68 27.25 16.57
C GLU A 25 -33.73 26.99 15.47
N GLY A 26 -34.31 25.76 15.50
CA GLY A 26 -35.36 25.34 14.56
C GLY A 26 -34.89 24.46 13.41
N GLU A 27 -33.58 24.09 13.34
CA GLU A 27 -33.09 23.09 12.40
C GLU A 27 -33.02 21.69 13.05
N GLU A 28 -33.34 20.65 12.25
CA GLU A 28 -33.21 19.25 12.66
C GLU A 28 -31.77 18.73 12.52
N ASN A 29 -30.89 19.46 11.79
CA ASN A 29 -29.50 19.09 11.58
C ASN A 29 -28.69 19.36 12.85
N THR A 30 -27.95 18.33 13.25
CA THR A 30 -27.05 18.36 14.42
C THR A 30 -25.61 18.67 14.00
N LEU A 31 -24.76 19.06 14.96
CA LEU A 31 -23.34 19.30 14.71
C LEU A 31 -22.64 18.04 14.15
N ILE A 32 -23.06 16.84 14.58
CA ILE A 32 -22.50 15.56 14.11
C ILE A 32 -22.79 15.30 12.63
N ASP A 33 -23.93 15.76 12.10
CA ASP A 33 -24.32 15.56 10.70
C ASP A 33 -23.46 16.38 9.74
N VAL A 34 -22.87 17.47 10.22
CA VAL A 34 -22.00 18.36 9.43
C VAL A 34 -20.53 18.00 9.58
N MET A 35 -20.16 17.24 10.62
CA MET A 35 -18.77 16.84 10.83
C MET A 35 -18.34 15.78 9.83
N GLU A 36 -17.37 16.14 8.99
CA GLU A 36 -16.74 15.19 8.07
C GLU A 36 -15.89 14.16 8.84
N ASN A 37 -16.15 12.88 8.61
CA ASN A 37 -15.30 11.82 9.14
C ASN A 37 -14.01 11.73 8.30
N THR A 38 -12.96 12.39 8.76
CA THR A 38 -11.64 12.40 8.10
C THR A 38 -10.97 11.01 8.07
N ASN A 39 -11.42 10.09 8.93
CA ASN A 39 -10.92 8.71 8.99
C ASN A 39 -11.83 7.72 8.22
N ALA A 40 -12.88 8.19 7.55
CA ALA A 40 -13.68 7.31 6.69
C ALA A 40 -12.81 6.75 5.58
N GLU A 41 -12.70 5.43 5.51
CA GLU A 41 -12.07 4.76 4.37
C GLU A 41 -12.82 5.15 3.11
N LYS A 42 -12.11 5.81 2.20
CA LYS A 42 -12.66 6.13 0.87
C LYS A 42 -12.93 4.81 0.17
N THR A 43 -14.15 4.59 -0.28
CA THR A 43 -14.60 3.36 -0.96
C THR A 43 -13.67 2.98 -2.14
N ASP A 44 -13.11 3.98 -2.80
CA ASP A 44 -12.19 3.81 -3.93
C ASP A 44 -10.71 3.70 -3.51
N GLY A 45 -10.39 3.90 -2.24
CA GLY A 45 -9.00 3.95 -1.75
C GLY A 45 -8.24 2.64 -2.02
N LEU A 46 -8.88 1.50 -1.80
CA LEU A 46 -8.29 0.18 -2.05
C LEU A 46 -8.09 -0.09 -3.54
N LEU A 47 -9.02 0.34 -4.40
CA LEU A 47 -8.90 0.17 -5.85
C LEU A 47 -7.76 1.01 -6.40
N VAL A 48 -7.71 2.28 -6.06
CA VAL A 48 -6.62 3.20 -6.48
C VAL A 48 -5.27 2.72 -5.97
N HIS A 49 -5.21 2.22 -4.72
CA HIS A 49 -3.99 1.66 -4.14
C HIS A 49 -3.50 0.43 -4.92
N ASN A 50 -4.41 -0.50 -5.22
CA ASN A 50 -4.09 -1.73 -5.97
C ASN A 50 -3.65 -1.43 -7.41
N GLU A 51 -4.29 -0.49 -8.10
CA GLU A 51 -3.89 -0.08 -9.44
C GLU A 51 -2.53 0.61 -9.46
N SER A 52 -2.28 1.47 -8.48
CA SER A 52 -0.99 2.12 -8.29
C SER A 52 0.12 1.11 -8.02
N LEU A 53 -0.12 0.16 -7.11
CA LEU A 53 0.80 -0.94 -6.80
C LEU A 53 1.11 -1.78 -8.05
N LYS A 54 0.09 -2.16 -8.83
CA LYS A 54 0.26 -2.92 -10.07
C LYS A 54 1.14 -2.18 -11.07
N THR A 55 0.91 -0.88 -11.23
CA THR A 55 1.72 -0.02 -12.11
C THR A 55 3.19 0.03 -11.65
N GLU A 56 3.46 0.15 -10.35
CA GLU A 56 4.83 0.17 -9.83
C GLU A 56 5.52 -1.19 -9.91
N ILE A 57 4.78 -2.29 -9.77
CA ILE A 57 5.29 -3.65 -10.03
C ILE A 57 5.71 -3.77 -11.49
N ASP A 58 4.86 -3.38 -12.44
CA ASP A 58 5.18 -3.44 -13.88
C ASP A 58 6.41 -2.59 -14.24
N ARG A 59 6.52 -1.40 -13.66
CA ARG A 59 7.69 -0.52 -13.84
C ARG A 59 8.96 -1.15 -13.27
N SER A 60 8.86 -1.85 -12.13
CA SER A 60 9.98 -2.55 -11.51
C SER A 60 10.42 -3.74 -12.36
N LEU A 61 9.48 -4.50 -12.89
CA LEU A 61 9.75 -5.65 -13.76
C LEU A 61 10.42 -5.24 -15.09
N LYS A 62 10.16 -4.04 -15.61
CA LYS A 62 10.84 -3.51 -16.82
C LYS A 62 12.36 -3.30 -16.63
N THR A 63 12.87 -3.28 -15.41
CA THR A 63 14.32 -3.18 -15.16
C THR A 63 15.06 -4.52 -15.30
N LEU A 64 14.31 -5.63 -15.37
CA LEU A 64 14.84 -6.97 -15.54
C LEU A 64 15.00 -7.30 -17.03
N THR A 65 15.82 -8.34 -17.31
CA THR A 65 15.84 -8.93 -18.66
C THR A 65 14.56 -9.73 -18.89
N GLU A 66 14.13 -9.89 -20.15
CA GLU A 66 12.91 -10.63 -20.49
C GLU A 66 12.85 -12.00 -19.80
N ARG A 67 13.92 -12.78 -19.87
CA ARG A 67 13.98 -14.11 -19.20
C ARG A 67 13.86 -14.02 -17.69
N GLN A 68 14.44 -13.00 -17.06
CA GLN A 68 14.31 -12.80 -15.60
C GLN A 68 12.88 -12.40 -15.22
N LYS A 69 12.27 -11.53 -16.02
CA LYS A 69 10.88 -11.10 -15.84
C LYS A 69 9.92 -12.29 -15.94
N GLU A 70 10.03 -13.09 -17.00
CA GLU A 70 9.18 -14.26 -17.19
C GLU A 70 9.28 -15.26 -16.03
N VAL A 71 10.50 -15.58 -15.60
CA VAL A 71 10.74 -16.50 -14.46
C VAL A 71 10.10 -15.95 -13.18
N ILE A 72 10.22 -14.66 -12.91
CA ILE A 72 9.58 -14.00 -11.74
C ILE A 72 8.06 -14.02 -11.87
N CYS A 73 7.53 -13.67 -13.04
CA CYS A 73 6.07 -13.66 -13.26
C CYS A 73 5.47 -15.07 -13.08
N PHE A 74 6.08 -16.10 -13.62
CA PHE A 74 5.58 -17.47 -13.44
C PHE A 74 5.73 -17.98 -12.00
N PHE A 75 6.84 -17.65 -11.34
CA PHE A 75 7.09 -18.10 -9.97
C PHE A 75 6.13 -17.46 -8.96
N PHE A 76 5.86 -16.17 -9.09
CA PHE A 76 4.97 -15.44 -8.18
C PHE A 76 3.51 -15.38 -8.66
N GLY A 77 3.20 -15.86 -9.85
CA GLY A 77 1.85 -15.79 -10.41
C GLY A 77 1.45 -14.39 -10.88
N ILE A 78 2.42 -13.52 -11.22
CA ILE A 78 2.12 -12.16 -11.67
C ILE A 78 1.65 -12.19 -13.12
N GLY A 79 0.35 -11.93 -13.35
CA GLY A 79 -0.25 -11.96 -14.68
C GLY A 79 -0.49 -13.37 -15.23
N VAL A 80 -0.46 -14.39 -14.38
CA VAL A 80 -0.75 -15.80 -14.69
C VAL A 80 -1.76 -16.31 -13.66
N ASP A 81 -2.64 -17.23 -14.06
CA ASP A 81 -3.70 -17.74 -13.19
C ASP A 81 -3.18 -18.46 -11.93
N HIS A 82 -2.06 -19.14 -12.04
CA HIS A 82 -1.45 -19.88 -10.92
C HIS A 82 0.09 -19.74 -10.89
N PRO A 83 0.69 -19.64 -9.69
CA PRO A 83 2.14 -19.68 -9.55
C PRO A 83 2.67 -21.07 -9.93
N MET A 84 3.81 -21.11 -10.63
CA MET A 84 4.44 -22.33 -11.09
C MET A 84 5.62 -22.71 -10.20
N SER A 85 5.90 -24.02 -10.07
CA SER A 85 7.08 -24.49 -9.37
C SER A 85 8.37 -24.25 -10.20
N LEU A 86 9.53 -24.26 -9.53
CA LEU A 86 10.82 -24.12 -10.23
C LEU A 86 11.08 -25.24 -11.25
N GLU A 87 10.48 -26.40 -11.02
CA GLU A 87 10.59 -27.57 -11.92
C GLU A 87 9.74 -27.34 -13.18
N ASP A 88 8.48 -26.91 -13.02
CA ASP A 88 7.58 -26.63 -14.14
C ASP A 88 8.13 -25.50 -15.02
N ILE A 89 8.66 -24.45 -14.39
CA ILE A 89 9.34 -23.36 -15.10
C ILE A 89 10.57 -23.91 -15.85
N GLY A 90 11.33 -24.83 -15.22
CA GLY A 90 12.46 -25.51 -15.85
C GLY A 90 12.05 -26.27 -17.11
N VAL A 91 10.98 -27.05 -17.04
CA VAL A 91 10.43 -27.79 -18.18
C VAL A 91 10.01 -26.82 -19.30
N LYS A 92 9.29 -25.75 -18.93
CA LYS A 92 8.78 -24.75 -19.90
C LYS A 92 9.91 -24.04 -20.67
N PHE A 93 11.02 -23.73 -19.99
CA PHE A 93 12.17 -23.04 -20.60
C PHE A 93 13.30 -23.97 -21.05
N SER A 94 13.13 -25.28 -20.93
CA SER A 94 14.16 -26.28 -21.19
C SER A 94 15.46 -26.04 -20.37
N LEU A 95 15.26 -25.68 -19.10
CA LEU A 95 16.33 -25.40 -18.14
C LEU A 95 16.28 -26.37 -16.95
N THR A 96 17.39 -26.53 -16.28
CA THR A 96 17.43 -27.29 -15.02
C THR A 96 16.81 -26.44 -13.90
N ARG A 97 16.20 -27.09 -12.90
CA ARG A 97 15.64 -26.45 -11.69
C ARG A 97 16.65 -25.48 -11.04
N GLU A 98 17.91 -25.90 -10.93
CA GLU A 98 18.96 -25.07 -10.33
C GLU A 98 19.26 -23.81 -11.17
N ARG A 99 19.21 -23.93 -12.49
CA ARG A 99 19.38 -22.77 -13.38
C ARG A 99 18.26 -21.76 -13.24
N VAL A 100 17.01 -22.23 -13.12
CA VAL A 100 15.85 -21.38 -12.86
C VAL A 100 16.01 -20.68 -11.51
N ARG A 101 16.45 -21.39 -10.47
CA ARG A 101 16.72 -20.81 -9.15
C ARG A 101 17.76 -19.69 -9.22
N GLN A 102 18.87 -19.92 -9.94
CA GLN A 102 19.91 -18.89 -10.12
C GLN A 102 19.37 -17.65 -10.84
N ILE A 103 18.53 -17.82 -11.86
CA ILE A 103 17.91 -16.70 -12.59
C ILE A 103 16.99 -15.93 -11.66
N LYS A 104 16.14 -16.62 -10.88
CA LYS A 104 15.25 -16.03 -9.88
C LYS A 104 16.05 -15.22 -8.85
N ASP A 105 17.09 -15.81 -8.25
CA ASP A 105 17.88 -15.16 -7.20
C ASP A 105 18.60 -13.91 -7.72
N LYS A 106 19.16 -13.96 -8.94
CA LYS A 106 19.74 -12.80 -9.61
C LYS A 106 18.71 -11.71 -9.88
N ALA A 107 17.52 -12.09 -10.31
CA ALA A 107 16.43 -11.13 -10.56
C ALA A 107 16.00 -10.44 -9.27
N ILE A 108 15.81 -11.21 -8.18
CA ILE A 108 15.44 -10.66 -6.86
C ILE A 108 16.54 -9.72 -6.34
N THR A 109 17.81 -10.09 -6.46
CA THR A 109 18.93 -9.23 -6.04
C THR A 109 18.94 -7.93 -6.82
N LYS A 110 18.68 -7.97 -8.13
CA LYS A 110 18.59 -6.78 -8.97
C LYS A 110 17.41 -5.89 -8.61
N LEU A 111 16.26 -6.48 -8.29
CA LEU A 111 15.08 -5.73 -7.82
C LEU A 111 15.35 -5.06 -6.46
N LYS A 112 15.99 -5.76 -5.52
CA LYS A 112 16.35 -5.22 -4.20
C LYS A 112 17.33 -4.05 -4.28
N ALA A 113 18.28 -4.08 -5.20
CA ALA A 113 19.24 -3.00 -5.44
C ALA A 113 18.59 -1.76 -6.11
N SER A 114 17.42 -1.92 -6.72
CA SER A 114 16.71 -0.82 -7.37
C SER A 114 16.11 0.16 -6.35
N ASN A 115 16.20 1.47 -6.62
CA ASN A 115 15.52 2.49 -5.81
C ASN A 115 14.00 2.31 -5.77
N ARG A 116 13.42 1.61 -6.74
CA ARG A 116 11.98 1.30 -6.81
C ARG A 116 11.54 0.33 -5.70
N CYS A 117 12.46 -0.48 -5.16
CA CYS A 117 12.16 -1.32 -4.00
C CYS A 117 11.76 -0.48 -2.77
N LYS A 118 12.29 0.74 -2.63
CA LYS A 118 11.89 1.67 -1.56
C LYS A 118 10.44 2.12 -1.73
N ILE A 119 10.03 2.40 -2.97
CA ILE A 119 8.65 2.79 -3.30
C ILE A 119 7.69 1.62 -3.04
N LEU A 120 8.04 0.40 -3.48
CA LEU A 120 7.22 -0.79 -3.21
C LEU A 120 7.07 -1.07 -1.71
N ARG A 121 8.08 -0.73 -0.90
CA ARG A 121 8.03 -0.90 0.55
C ARG A 121 6.99 0.01 1.21
N THR A 122 6.70 1.19 0.67
CA THR A 122 5.65 2.07 1.21
C THR A 122 4.26 1.46 1.07
N TYR A 123 4.04 0.60 0.07
CA TYR A 123 2.78 -0.13 -0.10
C TYR A 123 2.58 -1.29 0.90
N LEU A 124 3.63 -1.73 1.58
CA LEU A 124 3.57 -2.78 2.61
C LEU A 124 3.25 -2.21 4.00
N SER A 125 3.31 -0.89 4.16
CA SER A 125 3.07 -0.21 5.44
C SER A 125 1.61 0.18 5.66
N TYR A 126 0.73 -0.26 4.77
CA TYR A 126 -0.72 -0.03 4.83
C TYR A 126 -1.44 -1.26 5.33
#